data_fe072500bcf142a7c8860d73b7780acd
#
_entry.id   fe072500bcf142a7c8860d73b7780acd
#
_cell.length_a   1.000
_cell.length_b   1.000
_cell.length_c   1.000
_cell.angle_alpha   90.00
_cell.angle_beta   90.00
_cell.angle_gamma   90.00
#
_symmetry.space_group_name_H-M   'P 1'
#
loop_
_entity.id
_entity.type
_entity.pdbx_description
1 polymer ?
#
loop_
_entity_poly.entity_id
_entity_poly.type
_entity_poly.pdbx_seq_one_letter_code
_entity_poly.pdbx_strand_id
1 'polypeptide(L)'
;MLGLVQVVSEDAIFLIDTLKIKDLRKFLAIVEDPAMLKITHAGDNDYRLLFTLFGTVPNNTFDTQIAAGFVGYNYPAGFGKIVEKELRVNLAKSHTVADWEARPIDPKALEYAIEDVKYLPALHERLTNKLRRHKRESWAREENRKWEDRSFYQVDPHKELMANDVVHQLDFREKVFLMRLYRWRIERAMSSNIPKETVLQSRYISTVLRATKGGPNAFKSNRTMHEGVWKKHLEVWQELWKAPVTDAEKAVLDTIPKPLPEDPEREWTMELLYHFVK
;
A
#
# COMPACT_ATOMS: atom_id res chain seq x y z
N MET A 1 -3.73 11.09 -10.16
CA MET A 1 -4.38 10.94 -11.50
C MET A 1 -3.73 9.76 -12.21
N LEU A 2 -4.43 9.02 -13.08
CA LEU A 2 -3.85 7.99 -13.93
C LEU A 2 -3.38 8.67 -15.22
N GLY A 3 -2.08 8.65 -15.53
CA GLY A 3 -1.51 9.38 -16.67
C GLY A 3 -1.31 8.48 -17.91
N LEU A 4 -0.86 7.24 -17.68
CA LEU A 4 -0.56 6.27 -18.73
C LEU A 4 -0.80 4.85 -18.19
N VAL A 5 -1.34 3.96 -19.03
CA VAL A 5 -1.40 2.52 -18.73
C VAL A 5 -0.57 1.78 -19.78
N GLN A 6 0.33 0.92 -19.30
CA GLN A 6 1.14 0.06 -20.13
C GLN A 6 0.59 -1.37 -20.08
N VAL A 7 0.39 -1.97 -21.23
CA VAL A 7 -0.09 -3.35 -21.33
C VAL A 7 0.73 -4.08 -22.39
N VAL A 8 1.17 -5.29 -22.08
CA VAL A 8 1.75 -6.21 -23.05
C VAL A 8 0.81 -7.41 -23.25
N SER A 9 0.55 -7.77 -24.48
CA SER A 9 -0.07 -9.04 -24.89
C SER A 9 0.95 -9.91 -25.63
N GLU A 10 0.53 -11.08 -26.08
CA GLU A 10 1.41 -11.97 -26.87
C GLU A 10 1.95 -11.27 -28.12
N ASP A 11 1.13 -10.43 -28.77
CA ASP A 11 1.42 -9.87 -30.09
C ASP A 11 1.85 -8.39 -30.06
N ALA A 12 1.53 -7.63 -29.01
CA ALA A 12 1.72 -6.19 -29.01
C ALA A 12 1.90 -5.58 -27.61
N ILE A 13 2.54 -4.40 -27.60
CA ILE A 13 2.59 -3.52 -26.43
C ILE A 13 1.70 -2.31 -26.70
N PHE A 14 0.83 -2.01 -25.74
CA PHE A 14 -0.10 -0.90 -25.80
C PHE A 14 0.27 0.14 -24.72
N LEU A 15 0.36 1.38 -25.16
CA LEU A 15 0.48 2.54 -24.28
C LEU A 15 -0.83 3.32 -24.36
N ILE A 16 -1.65 3.22 -23.32
CA ILE A 16 -2.99 3.82 -23.27
C ILE A 16 -2.88 5.18 -22.60
N ASP A 17 -2.99 6.25 -23.37
CA ASP A 17 -3.00 7.63 -22.88
C ASP A 17 -4.35 7.95 -22.24
N THR A 18 -4.42 7.85 -20.93
CA THR A 18 -5.65 8.03 -20.17
C THR A 18 -6.07 9.51 -20.05
N LEU A 19 -5.18 10.45 -20.42
CA LEU A 19 -5.55 11.85 -20.52
C LEU A 19 -6.38 12.11 -21.79
N LYS A 20 -6.19 11.32 -22.84
CA LYS A 20 -6.93 11.37 -24.10
C LYS A 20 -8.08 10.38 -24.17
N ILE A 21 -7.84 9.13 -23.76
CA ILE A 21 -8.84 8.07 -23.74
C ILE A 21 -9.56 8.09 -22.40
N LYS A 22 -10.81 8.53 -22.41
CA LYS A 22 -11.63 8.63 -21.18
C LYS A 22 -12.44 7.36 -20.88
N ASP A 23 -12.74 6.58 -21.89
CA ASP A 23 -13.46 5.31 -21.74
C ASP A 23 -12.48 4.15 -21.61
N LEU A 24 -12.26 3.72 -20.36
CA LEU A 24 -11.39 2.61 -20.03
C LEU A 24 -12.16 1.30 -19.76
N ARG A 25 -13.48 1.24 -19.98
CA ARG A 25 -14.31 0.08 -19.63
C ARG A 25 -13.79 -1.23 -20.19
N LYS A 26 -13.28 -1.25 -21.43
CA LYS A 26 -12.69 -2.46 -22.04
C LYS A 26 -11.43 -2.93 -21.34
N PHE A 27 -10.55 -2.00 -20.95
CA PHE A 27 -9.36 -2.31 -20.15
C PHE A 27 -9.73 -2.82 -18.76
N LEU A 28 -10.66 -2.14 -18.07
CA LEU A 28 -11.11 -2.54 -16.74
C LEU A 28 -11.78 -3.92 -16.77
N ALA A 29 -12.56 -4.23 -17.80
CA ALA A 29 -13.16 -5.56 -17.98
C ALA A 29 -12.08 -6.66 -18.12
N ILE A 30 -10.95 -6.38 -18.81
CA ILE A 30 -9.82 -7.31 -18.87
C ILE A 30 -9.19 -7.50 -17.48
N VAL A 31 -9.04 -6.44 -16.70
CA VAL A 31 -8.48 -6.51 -15.33
C VAL A 31 -9.36 -7.39 -14.42
N GLU A 32 -10.68 -7.33 -14.57
CA GLU A 32 -11.65 -8.08 -13.77
C GLU A 32 -11.90 -9.51 -14.27
N ASP A 33 -11.53 -9.83 -15.51
CA ASP A 33 -11.81 -11.13 -16.12
C ASP A 33 -11.00 -12.27 -15.48
N PRO A 34 -11.65 -13.26 -14.82
CA PRO A 34 -10.94 -14.39 -14.22
C PRO A 34 -10.30 -15.34 -15.23
N ALA A 35 -10.71 -15.31 -16.50
CA ALA A 35 -10.12 -16.14 -17.54
C ALA A 35 -8.77 -15.59 -18.03
N MET A 36 -8.52 -14.30 -17.87
CA MET A 36 -7.28 -13.66 -18.30
C MET A 36 -6.30 -13.53 -17.13
N LEU A 37 -5.07 -14.00 -17.29
CA LEU A 37 -4.01 -13.81 -16.31
C LEU A 37 -3.45 -12.38 -16.40
N LYS A 38 -3.43 -11.67 -15.27
CA LYS A 38 -2.78 -10.36 -15.14
C LYS A 38 -1.41 -10.54 -14.53
N ILE A 39 -0.37 -10.23 -15.28
CA ILE A 39 1.01 -10.30 -14.84
C ILE A 39 1.49 -8.89 -14.52
N THR A 40 1.99 -8.70 -13.29
CA THR A 40 2.52 -7.41 -12.81
C THR A 40 3.88 -7.59 -12.14
N HIS A 41 4.50 -6.47 -11.81
CA HIS A 41 5.64 -6.42 -10.89
C HIS A 41 5.38 -5.34 -9.85
N ALA A 42 5.30 -5.73 -8.57
CA ALA A 42 4.95 -4.83 -7.47
C ALA A 42 3.60 -4.08 -7.70
N GLY A 43 2.59 -4.80 -8.20
CA GLY A 43 1.31 -4.23 -8.68
C GLY A 43 0.37 -3.70 -7.59
N ASP A 44 0.74 -3.71 -6.30
CA ASP A 44 -0.10 -3.24 -5.19
C ASP A 44 -0.62 -1.81 -5.43
N ASN A 45 0.26 -0.87 -5.77
CA ASN A 45 -0.12 0.52 -5.98
C ASN A 45 -1.01 0.70 -7.22
N ASP A 46 -0.76 -0.05 -8.28
CA ASP A 46 -1.53 0.01 -9.53
C ASP A 46 -2.96 -0.47 -9.28
N TYR A 47 -3.12 -1.60 -8.61
CA TYR A 47 -4.43 -2.13 -8.26
C TYR A 47 -5.19 -1.22 -7.29
N ARG A 48 -4.52 -0.62 -6.31
CA ARG A 48 -5.13 0.38 -5.42
C ARG A 48 -5.58 1.61 -6.18
N LEU A 49 -4.82 2.05 -7.17
CA LEU A 49 -5.19 3.18 -8.02
C LEU A 49 -6.43 2.86 -8.85
N LEU A 50 -6.48 1.67 -9.49
CA LEU A 50 -7.63 1.23 -10.25
C LEU A 50 -8.89 1.09 -9.37
N PHE A 51 -8.74 0.53 -8.17
CA PHE A 51 -9.85 0.47 -7.22
C PHE A 51 -10.34 1.86 -6.78
N THR A 52 -9.41 2.76 -6.47
CA THR A 52 -9.74 4.11 -6.00
C THR A 52 -10.47 4.93 -7.07
N LEU A 53 -10.05 4.79 -8.34
CA LEU A 53 -10.61 5.58 -9.45
C LEU A 53 -11.87 4.96 -10.05
N PHE A 54 -11.97 3.64 -10.08
CA PHE A 54 -12.98 2.92 -10.86
C PHE A 54 -13.74 1.87 -10.07
N GLY A 55 -13.33 1.54 -8.84
CA GLY A 55 -13.90 0.46 -8.04
C GLY A 55 -13.53 -0.94 -8.55
N THR A 56 -12.60 -1.02 -9.49
CA THR A 56 -12.15 -2.26 -10.15
C THR A 56 -11.26 -3.08 -9.23
N VAL A 57 -11.57 -4.35 -9.08
CA VAL A 57 -10.77 -5.35 -8.35
C VAL A 57 -10.20 -6.33 -9.38
N PRO A 58 -8.88 -6.53 -9.45
CA PRO A 58 -8.30 -7.48 -10.38
C PRO A 58 -8.70 -8.91 -10.02
N ASN A 59 -8.66 -9.79 -11.01
CA ASN A 59 -8.87 -11.21 -10.81
C ASN A 59 -7.80 -11.99 -11.56
N ASN A 60 -7.43 -13.19 -11.11
CA ASN A 60 -6.40 -14.03 -11.70
C ASN A 60 -5.07 -13.31 -11.89
N THR A 61 -4.43 -12.96 -10.79
CA THR A 61 -3.22 -12.13 -10.73
C THR A 61 -1.95 -12.97 -10.52
N PHE A 62 -0.85 -12.53 -11.11
CA PHE A 62 0.49 -13.05 -10.88
C PHE A 62 1.49 -11.89 -10.78
N ASP A 63 2.06 -11.69 -9.61
CA ASP A 63 3.10 -10.68 -9.40
C ASP A 63 4.48 -11.31 -9.41
N THR A 64 5.32 -10.82 -10.33
CA THR A 64 6.69 -11.32 -10.50
C THR A 64 7.59 -11.01 -9.31
N GLN A 65 7.31 -9.95 -8.53
CA GLN A 65 8.06 -9.65 -7.31
C GLN A 65 7.74 -10.64 -6.19
N ILE A 66 6.45 -10.98 -6.02
CA ILE A 66 6.01 -12.03 -5.07
C ILE A 66 6.61 -13.37 -5.48
N ALA A 67 6.45 -13.76 -6.74
CA ALA A 67 6.98 -15.02 -7.26
C ALA A 67 8.51 -15.14 -7.08
N ALA A 68 9.25 -14.06 -7.29
CA ALA A 68 10.69 -14.01 -7.08
C ALA A 68 11.08 -14.29 -5.62
N GLY A 69 10.32 -13.75 -4.65
CA GLY A 69 10.54 -14.03 -3.22
C GLY A 69 10.49 -15.52 -2.90
N PHE A 70 9.56 -16.26 -3.51
CA PHE A 70 9.42 -17.71 -3.28
C PHE A 70 10.48 -18.57 -4.00
N VAL A 71 11.29 -17.99 -4.89
CA VAL A 71 12.35 -18.72 -5.61
C VAL A 71 13.76 -18.25 -5.26
N GLY A 72 13.93 -17.60 -4.10
CA GLY A 72 15.21 -17.29 -3.49
C GLY A 72 15.77 -15.89 -3.81
N TYR A 73 14.92 -14.95 -4.22
CA TYR A 73 15.29 -13.55 -4.25
C TYR A 73 15.02 -12.90 -2.90
N ASN A 74 15.82 -11.92 -2.52
CA ASN A 74 15.49 -11.06 -1.38
C ASN A 74 14.22 -10.29 -1.70
N TYR A 75 13.27 -10.29 -0.79
CA TYR A 75 12.00 -9.57 -0.95
C TYR A 75 12.05 -8.23 -0.22
N PRO A 76 11.59 -7.12 -0.85
CA PRO A 76 11.16 -6.99 -2.26
C PRO A 76 12.35 -6.90 -3.22
N ALA A 77 12.28 -7.58 -4.36
CA ALA A 77 13.27 -7.49 -5.41
C ALA A 77 12.81 -6.53 -6.53
N GLY A 78 13.69 -5.63 -6.95
CA GLY A 78 13.37 -4.70 -8.05
C GLY A 78 13.33 -5.39 -9.41
N PHE A 79 12.47 -4.86 -10.31
CA PHE A 79 12.23 -5.40 -11.65
C PHE A 79 13.51 -5.63 -12.45
N GLY A 80 14.35 -4.61 -12.59
CA GLY A 80 15.61 -4.69 -13.35
C GLY A 80 16.53 -5.81 -12.88
N LYS A 81 16.62 -6.03 -11.55
CA LYS A 81 17.43 -7.10 -10.97
C LYS A 81 16.91 -8.50 -11.35
N ILE A 82 15.58 -8.67 -11.38
CA ILE A 82 14.98 -9.95 -11.77
C ILE A 82 15.15 -10.18 -13.26
N VAL A 83 14.91 -9.15 -14.10
CA VAL A 83 15.11 -9.21 -15.55
C VAL A 83 16.56 -9.58 -15.89
N GLU A 84 17.53 -8.88 -15.28
CA GLU A 84 18.96 -9.16 -15.48
C GLU A 84 19.29 -10.62 -15.14
N LYS A 85 18.84 -11.10 -14.00
CA LYS A 85 19.20 -12.42 -13.49
C LYS A 85 18.49 -13.56 -14.24
N GLU A 86 17.22 -13.38 -14.60
CA GLU A 86 16.42 -14.41 -15.27
C GLU A 86 16.55 -14.40 -16.79
N LEU A 87 16.66 -13.22 -17.40
CA LEU A 87 16.62 -13.07 -18.86
C LEU A 87 17.96 -12.64 -19.45
N ARG A 88 18.94 -12.32 -18.61
CA ARG A 88 20.27 -11.82 -19.04
C ARG A 88 20.19 -10.51 -19.84
N VAL A 89 19.20 -9.68 -19.53
CA VAL A 89 18.98 -8.36 -20.12
C VAL A 89 19.28 -7.30 -19.07
N ASN A 90 20.16 -6.37 -19.40
CA ASN A 90 20.39 -5.18 -18.58
C ASN A 90 19.45 -4.06 -19.03
N LEU A 91 18.53 -3.67 -18.14
CA LEU A 91 17.70 -2.49 -18.37
C LEU A 91 18.55 -1.23 -18.17
N ALA A 92 18.39 -0.26 -19.06
CA ALA A 92 19.02 1.03 -18.88
C ALA A 92 18.55 1.63 -17.55
N LYS A 93 19.48 2.17 -16.74
CA LYS A 93 19.12 2.94 -15.55
C LYS A 93 18.50 4.26 -16.02
N SER A 94 17.25 4.20 -16.43
CA SER A 94 16.54 5.33 -16.97
C SER A 94 15.74 6.05 -15.90
N HIS A 95 15.58 7.30 -16.11
CA HIS A 95 14.93 8.36 -15.39
C HIS A 95 13.73 7.94 -14.53
N THR A 96 13.95 7.84 -13.24
CA THR A 96 12.94 7.52 -12.21
C THR A 96 11.88 8.63 -12.05
N VAL A 97 12.05 9.79 -12.71
CA VAL A 97 11.15 10.93 -12.60
C VAL A 97 10.80 11.43 -13.99
N ALA A 98 9.72 10.89 -14.55
CA ALA A 98 9.11 11.42 -15.77
C ALA A 98 7.80 12.15 -15.40
N ASP A 99 7.54 13.27 -16.07
CA ASP A 99 6.23 13.92 -15.98
C ASP A 99 5.24 13.21 -16.92
N TRP A 100 4.50 12.27 -16.34
CA TRP A 100 3.49 11.47 -17.05
C TRP A 100 2.24 12.27 -17.46
N GLU A 101 2.10 13.52 -17.02
CA GLU A 101 1.01 14.41 -17.40
C GLU A 101 1.41 15.32 -18.57
N ALA A 102 2.70 15.51 -18.84
CA ALA A 102 3.16 16.31 -19.98
C ALA A 102 2.75 15.67 -21.32
N ARG A 103 2.37 16.53 -22.28
CA ARG A 103 2.06 16.11 -23.66
C ARG A 103 2.76 17.06 -24.66
N PRO A 104 3.46 16.49 -25.66
CA PRO A 104 3.70 15.07 -25.91
C PRO A 104 4.57 14.43 -24.81
N ILE A 105 4.39 13.12 -24.57
CA ILE A 105 5.24 12.38 -23.63
C ILE A 105 6.65 12.32 -24.21
N ASP A 106 7.65 12.51 -23.37
CA ASP A 106 9.06 12.40 -23.77
C ASP A 106 9.35 11.01 -24.38
N PRO A 107 10.04 10.91 -25.54
CA PRO A 107 10.35 9.63 -26.17
C PRO A 107 11.10 8.66 -25.24
N LYS A 108 12.00 9.16 -24.38
CA LYS A 108 12.72 8.31 -23.41
C LYS A 108 11.78 7.77 -22.32
N ALA A 109 10.78 8.56 -21.92
CA ALA A 109 9.75 8.09 -20.99
C ALA A 109 8.86 7.01 -21.63
N LEU A 110 8.57 7.12 -22.94
CA LEU A 110 7.85 6.07 -23.67
C LEU A 110 8.67 4.78 -23.79
N GLU A 111 9.98 4.88 -24.07
CA GLU A 111 10.88 3.72 -24.06
C GLU A 111 10.90 3.03 -22.71
N TYR A 112 10.99 3.81 -21.63
CA TYR A 112 10.92 3.30 -20.26
C TYR A 112 9.59 2.59 -19.99
N ALA A 113 8.46 3.21 -20.36
CA ALA A 113 7.12 2.62 -20.21
C ALA A 113 6.96 1.28 -20.96
N ILE A 114 7.60 1.13 -22.11
CA ILE A 114 7.65 -0.12 -22.87
C ILE A 114 8.49 -1.16 -22.11
N GLU A 115 9.64 -0.77 -21.60
CA GLU A 115 10.53 -1.69 -20.87
C GLU A 115 9.89 -2.23 -19.58
N ASP A 116 9.06 -1.46 -18.91
CA ASP A 116 8.37 -1.87 -17.67
C ASP A 116 7.42 -3.06 -17.88
N VAL A 117 6.91 -3.26 -19.07
CA VAL A 117 5.98 -4.36 -19.36
C VAL A 117 6.53 -5.43 -20.28
N LYS A 118 7.44 -5.07 -21.18
CA LYS A 118 7.97 -5.93 -22.26
C LYS A 118 8.44 -7.31 -21.79
N TYR A 119 9.03 -7.36 -20.61
CA TYR A 119 9.66 -8.58 -20.09
C TYR A 119 8.76 -9.40 -19.14
N LEU A 120 7.58 -8.89 -18.79
CA LEU A 120 6.67 -9.55 -17.87
C LEU A 120 6.26 -10.97 -18.31
N PRO A 121 5.89 -11.24 -19.58
CA PRO A 121 5.53 -12.59 -20.01
C PRO A 121 6.69 -13.59 -19.86
N ALA A 122 7.90 -13.19 -20.28
CA ALA A 122 9.08 -14.05 -20.17
C ALA A 122 9.47 -14.30 -18.69
N LEU A 123 9.34 -13.30 -17.82
CA LEU A 123 9.55 -13.46 -16.37
C LEU A 123 8.51 -14.40 -15.77
N HIS A 124 7.24 -14.27 -16.15
CA HIS A 124 6.19 -15.18 -15.69
C HIS A 124 6.54 -16.63 -16.01
N GLU A 125 6.92 -16.94 -17.24
CA GLU A 125 7.31 -18.29 -17.64
C GLU A 125 8.51 -18.81 -16.81
N ARG A 126 9.57 -18.02 -16.69
CA ARG A 126 10.78 -18.39 -15.92
C ARG A 126 10.48 -18.64 -14.44
N LEU A 127 9.78 -17.70 -13.81
CA LEU A 127 9.46 -17.79 -12.40
C LEU A 127 8.47 -18.94 -12.10
N THR A 128 7.45 -19.14 -12.96
CA THR A 128 6.53 -20.28 -12.84
C THR A 128 7.27 -21.61 -12.91
N ASN A 129 8.20 -21.77 -13.85
CA ASN A 129 9.01 -22.99 -13.95
C ASN A 129 9.87 -23.22 -12.69
N LYS A 130 10.40 -22.16 -12.08
CA LYS A 130 11.14 -22.26 -10.81
C LYS A 130 10.23 -22.59 -9.64
N LEU A 131 9.06 -21.93 -9.54
CA LEU A 131 8.06 -22.24 -8.51
C LEU A 131 7.67 -23.72 -8.54
N ARG A 132 7.44 -24.29 -9.75
CA ARG A 132 7.16 -25.73 -9.92
C ARG A 132 8.28 -26.61 -9.40
N ARG A 133 9.53 -26.32 -9.77
CA ARG A 133 10.70 -27.07 -9.30
C ARG A 133 10.83 -27.04 -7.78
N HIS A 134 10.51 -25.90 -7.15
CA HIS A 134 10.54 -25.73 -5.70
C HIS A 134 9.25 -26.18 -5.01
N LYS A 135 8.20 -26.61 -5.75
CA LYS A 135 6.87 -26.97 -5.22
C LYS A 135 6.21 -25.83 -4.43
N ARG A 136 6.37 -24.57 -4.90
CA ARG A 136 5.90 -23.35 -4.22
C ARG A 136 4.86 -22.56 -5.01
N GLU A 137 4.26 -23.15 -6.06
CA GLU A 137 3.23 -22.48 -6.87
C GLU A 137 2.00 -22.09 -6.04
N SER A 138 1.56 -23.00 -5.15
CA SER A 138 0.41 -22.75 -4.29
C SER A 138 0.64 -21.56 -3.35
N TRP A 139 1.84 -21.43 -2.79
CA TRP A 139 2.19 -20.31 -1.91
C TRP A 139 2.21 -18.97 -2.65
N ALA A 140 2.82 -18.94 -3.83
CA ALA A 140 2.81 -17.73 -4.65
C ALA A 140 1.38 -17.36 -5.07
N ARG A 141 0.53 -18.34 -5.40
CA ARG A 141 -0.87 -18.10 -5.75
C ARG A 141 -1.69 -17.59 -4.56
N GLU A 142 -1.50 -18.17 -3.40
CA GLU A 142 -2.16 -17.72 -2.17
C GLU A 142 -1.83 -16.26 -1.86
N GLU A 143 -0.54 -15.88 -1.96
CA GLU A 143 -0.10 -14.51 -1.70
C GLU A 143 -0.64 -13.51 -2.74
N ASN A 144 -0.80 -13.92 -4.00
CA ASN A 144 -1.41 -13.06 -5.02
C ASN A 144 -2.92 -12.87 -4.82
N ARG A 145 -3.64 -13.85 -4.28
CA ARG A 145 -5.10 -13.79 -4.07
C ARG A 145 -5.55 -12.63 -3.20
N LYS A 146 -4.71 -12.08 -2.34
CA LYS A 146 -5.06 -10.92 -1.54
C LYS A 146 -5.50 -9.74 -2.39
N TRP A 147 -4.99 -9.60 -3.60
CA TRP A 147 -5.38 -8.53 -4.51
C TRP A 147 -6.71 -8.77 -5.22
N GLU A 148 -7.20 -10.00 -5.19
CA GLU A 148 -8.52 -10.38 -5.73
C GLU A 148 -9.64 -10.17 -4.71
N ASP A 149 -9.28 -9.82 -3.46
CA ASP A 149 -10.23 -9.51 -2.40
C ASP A 149 -10.51 -8.01 -2.33
N ARG A 150 -11.78 -7.64 -2.54
CA ARG A 150 -12.23 -6.24 -2.43
C ARG A 150 -11.92 -5.62 -1.07
N SER A 151 -11.94 -6.40 0.01
CA SER A 151 -11.65 -5.92 1.36
C SER A 151 -10.21 -5.42 1.51
N PHE A 152 -9.28 -5.93 0.70
CA PHE A 152 -7.88 -5.48 0.67
C PHE A 152 -7.74 -4.00 0.32
N TYR A 153 -8.64 -3.47 -0.52
CA TYR A 153 -8.63 -2.08 -1.00
C TYR A 153 -9.45 -1.15 -0.13
N GLN A 154 -10.33 -1.69 0.70
CA GLN A 154 -11.13 -0.87 1.59
C GLN A 154 -10.23 -0.22 2.63
N VAL A 155 -10.37 1.10 2.72
CA VAL A 155 -9.70 1.86 3.77
C VAL A 155 -10.45 1.60 5.06
N ASP A 156 -9.93 0.72 5.89
CA ASP A 156 -10.40 0.57 7.26
C ASP A 156 -9.77 1.68 8.11
N PRO A 157 -10.56 2.67 8.56
CA PRO A 157 -10.05 3.75 9.42
C PRO A 157 -9.50 3.23 10.76
N HIS A 158 -9.83 1.99 11.12
CA HIS A 158 -9.43 1.38 12.38
C HIS A 158 -8.18 0.48 12.24
N LYS A 159 -7.76 0.18 11.01
CA LYS A 159 -6.59 -0.68 10.75
C LYS A 159 -5.31 -0.14 11.41
N GLU A 160 -5.10 1.18 11.36
CA GLU A 160 -3.93 1.81 12.00
C GLU A 160 -4.04 1.74 13.53
N LEU A 161 -5.25 1.81 14.08
CA LEU A 161 -5.48 1.62 15.50
C LEU A 161 -5.16 0.19 15.94
N MET A 162 -5.64 -0.81 15.19
CA MET A 162 -5.41 -2.23 15.48
C MET A 162 -3.95 -2.65 15.36
N ALA A 163 -3.19 -2.01 14.46
CA ALA A 163 -1.78 -2.31 14.22
C ALA A 163 -0.83 -1.56 15.17
N ASN A 164 -1.34 -0.73 16.09
CA ASN A 164 -0.52 0.11 16.95
C ASN A 164 -0.44 -0.49 18.36
N ASP A 165 0.71 -1.08 18.73
CA ASP A 165 0.95 -1.68 20.04
C ASP A 165 0.72 -0.70 21.21
N VAL A 166 0.91 0.60 20.97
CA VAL A 166 0.65 1.65 21.99
C VAL A 166 -0.83 1.65 22.41
N VAL A 167 -1.76 1.18 21.59
CA VAL A 167 -3.19 1.15 21.91
C VAL A 167 -3.49 0.40 23.20
N HIS A 168 -2.70 -0.62 23.52
CA HIS A 168 -2.89 -1.43 24.73
C HIS A 168 -2.55 -0.68 26.03
N GLN A 169 -1.72 0.35 25.93
CA GLN A 169 -1.28 1.18 27.06
C GLN A 169 -2.17 2.41 27.31
N LEU A 170 -3.10 2.68 26.38
CA LEU A 170 -3.96 3.85 26.43
C LEU A 170 -5.21 3.59 27.28
N ASP A 171 -5.67 4.64 27.94
CA ASP A 171 -7.00 4.62 28.57
C ASP A 171 -8.12 4.63 27.51
N PHE A 172 -9.36 4.38 27.96
CA PHE A 172 -10.50 4.30 27.06
C PHE A 172 -10.70 5.57 26.24
N ARG A 173 -10.55 6.75 26.84
CA ARG A 173 -10.74 8.03 26.16
C ARG A 173 -9.62 8.33 25.16
N GLU A 174 -8.41 7.95 25.50
CA GLU A 174 -7.26 8.04 24.62
C GLU A 174 -7.42 7.14 23.36
N LYS A 175 -7.94 5.92 23.55
CA LYS A 175 -8.27 5.01 22.44
C LYS A 175 -9.32 5.61 21.50
N VAL A 176 -10.40 6.16 22.05
CA VAL A 176 -11.44 6.85 21.26
C VAL A 176 -10.84 8.00 20.47
N PHE A 177 -10.03 8.83 21.12
CA PHE A 177 -9.40 9.96 20.45
C PHE A 177 -8.44 9.52 19.34
N LEU A 178 -7.61 8.51 19.61
CA LEU A 178 -6.68 7.97 18.61
C LEU A 178 -7.44 7.43 17.37
N MET A 179 -8.52 6.71 17.58
CA MET A 179 -9.40 6.23 16.53
C MET A 179 -9.99 7.39 15.69
N ARG A 180 -10.49 8.43 16.34
CA ARG A 180 -11.01 9.62 15.68
C ARG A 180 -9.93 10.39 14.93
N LEU A 181 -8.73 10.48 15.49
CA LEU A 181 -7.58 11.13 14.87
C LEU A 181 -7.16 10.42 13.56
N TYR A 182 -7.12 9.09 13.56
CA TYR A 182 -6.85 8.31 12.34
C TYR A 182 -7.93 8.49 11.29
N ARG A 183 -9.21 8.44 11.69
CA ARG A 183 -10.35 8.68 10.79
C ARG A 183 -10.28 10.07 10.17
N TRP A 184 -10.13 11.11 10.98
CA TRP A 184 -9.98 12.48 10.52
C TRP A 184 -8.81 12.64 9.53
N ARG A 185 -7.68 12.02 9.82
CA ARG A 185 -6.50 12.07 8.97
C ARG A 185 -6.77 11.48 7.59
N ILE A 186 -7.46 10.36 7.52
CA ILE A 186 -7.86 9.69 6.27
C ILE A 186 -8.87 10.55 5.51
N GLU A 187 -9.94 11.00 6.16
CA GLU A 187 -10.99 11.82 5.57
C GLU A 187 -10.41 13.13 4.99
N ARG A 188 -9.50 13.76 5.72
CA ARG A 188 -8.83 14.97 5.28
C ARG A 188 -7.90 14.72 4.09
N ALA A 189 -7.18 13.62 4.08
CA ALA A 189 -6.34 13.21 2.97
C ALA A 189 -7.18 12.98 1.69
N MET A 190 -8.28 12.26 1.82
CA MET A 190 -9.20 11.99 0.71
C MET A 190 -9.86 13.28 0.17
N SER A 191 -10.39 14.12 1.06
CA SER A 191 -11.08 15.38 0.66
C SER A 191 -10.16 16.39 0.00
N SER A 192 -8.87 16.37 0.34
CA SER A 192 -7.86 17.30 -0.22
C SER A 192 -7.01 16.66 -1.32
N ASN A 193 -7.23 15.40 -1.64
CA ASN A 193 -6.44 14.60 -2.60
C ASN A 193 -4.93 14.69 -2.35
N ILE A 194 -4.53 14.54 -1.09
CA ILE A 194 -3.12 14.56 -0.66
C ILE A 194 -2.81 13.33 0.19
N PRO A 195 -1.55 12.89 0.26
CA PRO A 195 -1.16 11.78 1.12
C PRO A 195 -1.47 12.07 2.61
N LYS A 196 -1.89 11.05 3.36
CA LYS A 196 -2.16 11.18 4.80
C LYS A 196 -0.94 11.68 5.60
N GLU A 197 0.27 11.34 5.17
CA GLU A 197 1.51 11.86 5.76
C GLU A 197 1.69 13.37 5.57
N THR A 198 1.09 13.95 4.53
CA THR A 198 1.06 15.40 4.32
C THR A 198 0.04 16.09 5.23
N VAL A 199 -1.06 15.40 5.58
CA VAL A 199 -2.06 15.89 6.54
C VAL A 199 -1.48 15.93 7.95
N LEU A 200 -0.95 14.79 8.41
CA LEU A 200 -0.30 14.63 9.72
C LEU A 200 0.69 13.47 9.64
N GLN A 201 1.96 13.74 9.84
CA GLN A 201 2.99 12.69 9.81
C GLN A 201 2.78 11.68 10.94
N SER A 202 2.97 10.39 10.63
CA SER A 202 2.77 9.28 11.58
C SER A 202 3.58 9.48 12.88
N ARG A 203 4.80 10.02 12.78
CA ARG A 203 5.65 10.32 13.94
C ARG A 203 5.05 11.32 14.95
N TYR A 204 4.06 12.11 14.53
CA TYR A 204 3.42 13.10 15.41
C TYR A 204 2.14 12.59 16.11
N ILE A 205 1.63 11.41 15.74
CA ILE A 205 0.38 10.87 16.28
C ILE A 205 0.43 10.79 17.83
N SER A 206 1.48 10.19 18.37
CA SER A 206 1.65 10.08 19.84
C SER A 206 1.83 11.44 20.52
N THR A 207 2.47 12.38 19.84
CA THR A 207 2.62 13.76 20.33
C THR A 207 1.27 14.46 20.39
N VAL A 208 0.45 14.35 19.34
CA VAL A 208 -0.90 14.94 19.28
C VAL A 208 -1.78 14.34 20.38
N LEU A 209 -1.75 13.02 20.56
CA LEU A 209 -2.50 12.32 21.61
C LEU A 209 -2.20 12.90 23.00
N ARG A 210 -0.92 12.95 23.38
CA ARG A 210 -0.48 13.44 24.69
C ARG A 210 -0.78 14.93 24.88
N ALA A 211 -0.49 15.75 23.86
CA ALA A 211 -0.66 17.19 23.94
C ALA A 211 -2.14 17.60 23.97
N THR A 212 -3.02 16.90 23.25
CA THR A 212 -4.46 17.18 23.26
C THR A 212 -5.06 16.94 24.66
N LYS A 213 -4.63 15.89 25.35
CA LYS A 213 -5.02 15.62 26.75
C LYS A 213 -4.58 16.75 27.69
N GLY A 214 -3.37 17.29 27.51
CA GLY A 214 -2.82 18.38 28.33
C GLY A 214 -3.29 19.79 27.93
N GLY A 215 -4.08 19.93 26.87
CA GLY A 215 -4.60 21.20 26.36
C GLY A 215 -3.58 22.06 25.58
N PRO A 216 -3.95 23.30 25.21
CA PRO A 216 -3.15 24.14 24.30
C PRO A 216 -1.72 24.42 24.78
N ASN A 217 -1.49 24.53 26.08
CA ASN A 217 -0.17 24.79 26.64
C ASN A 217 0.80 23.62 26.45
N ALA A 218 0.28 22.39 26.38
CA ALA A 218 1.10 21.21 26.14
C ALA A 218 1.66 21.18 24.71
N PHE A 219 0.95 21.76 23.73
CA PHE A 219 1.47 21.94 22.37
C PHE A 219 2.58 22.99 22.31
N LYS A 220 2.44 24.11 23.05
CA LYS A 220 3.46 25.18 23.09
C LYS A 220 4.77 24.69 23.73
N SER A 221 4.71 23.81 24.70
CA SER A 221 5.90 23.24 25.35
C SER A 221 6.54 22.10 24.54
N ASN A 222 5.87 21.60 23.52
CA ASN A 222 6.36 20.50 22.69
C ASN A 222 7.33 21.01 21.62
N ARG A 223 8.61 20.59 21.71
CA ARG A 223 9.66 20.98 20.77
C ARG A 223 9.76 20.09 19.52
N THR A 224 9.03 18.98 19.49
CA THR A 224 9.14 18.00 18.39
C THR A 224 8.24 18.33 17.22
N MET A 225 7.14 19.06 17.44
CA MET A 225 6.20 19.44 16.38
C MET A 225 6.24 20.93 16.08
N HIS A 226 6.46 21.27 14.82
CA HIS A 226 6.49 22.67 14.40
C HIS A 226 5.13 23.36 14.66
N GLU A 227 5.20 24.61 15.12
CA GLU A 227 4.02 25.38 15.54
C GLU A 227 2.95 25.52 14.45
N GLY A 228 3.34 25.72 13.20
CA GLY A 228 2.43 25.80 12.06
C GLY A 228 1.61 24.53 11.82
N VAL A 229 2.09 23.36 12.25
CA VAL A 229 1.37 22.08 12.08
C VAL A 229 0.24 21.99 13.12
N TRP A 230 0.53 22.21 14.40
CA TRP A 230 -0.49 22.01 15.42
C TRP A 230 -1.50 23.17 15.50
N LYS A 231 -1.07 24.43 15.26
CA LYS A 231 -2.00 25.57 15.24
C LYS A 231 -3.11 25.41 14.21
N LYS A 232 -2.79 24.87 13.03
CA LYS A 232 -3.75 24.65 11.96
C LYS A 232 -4.88 23.69 12.31
N HIS A 233 -4.63 22.74 13.20
CA HIS A 233 -5.55 21.64 13.46
C HIS A 233 -5.99 21.52 14.92
N LEU A 234 -5.50 22.41 15.80
CA LEU A 234 -5.72 22.34 17.26
C LEU A 234 -7.20 22.30 17.62
N GLU A 235 -8.01 23.17 17.04
CA GLU A 235 -9.45 23.26 17.32
C GLU A 235 -10.14 21.94 17.01
N VAL A 236 -9.90 21.39 15.82
CA VAL A 236 -10.46 20.11 15.40
C VAL A 236 -10.05 18.98 16.34
N TRP A 237 -8.78 18.91 16.72
CA TRP A 237 -8.31 17.87 17.64
C TRP A 237 -8.92 17.99 19.04
N GLN A 238 -9.14 19.23 19.51
CA GLN A 238 -9.84 19.47 20.79
C GLN A 238 -11.32 19.07 20.70
N GLU A 239 -12.00 19.33 19.59
CA GLU A 239 -13.37 18.88 19.33
C GLU A 239 -13.46 17.37 19.32
N LEU A 240 -12.56 16.69 18.60
CA LEU A 240 -12.48 15.23 18.56
C LEU A 240 -12.26 14.62 19.96
N TRP A 241 -11.43 15.29 20.80
CA TRP A 241 -11.20 14.87 22.18
C TRP A 241 -12.44 15.05 23.06
N LYS A 242 -13.13 16.18 22.96
CA LYS A 242 -14.26 16.55 23.82
C LYS A 242 -15.56 15.87 23.43
N ALA A 243 -15.73 15.48 22.18
CA ALA A 243 -16.96 14.89 21.68
C ALA A 243 -17.41 13.68 22.52
N PRO A 244 -18.71 13.51 22.76
CA PRO A 244 -19.26 12.36 23.49
C PRO A 244 -18.94 11.06 22.72
N VAL A 245 -18.71 9.99 23.48
CA VAL A 245 -18.41 8.67 22.91
C VAL A 245 -19.71 8.02 22.46
N THR A 246 -19.74 7.52 21.24
CA THR A 246 -20.89 6.81 20.67
C THR A 246 -20.79 5.30 20.93
N ASP A 247 -21.95 4.60 20.87
CA ASP A 247 -21.98 3.15 21.05
C ASP A 247 -21.28 2.42 19.88
N ALA A 248 -21.31 2.99 18.69
CA ALA A 248 -20.55 2.47 17.55
C ALA A 248 -19.03 2.52 17.81
N GLU A 249 -18.53 3.58 18.43
CA GLU A 249 -17.12 3.70 18.78
C GLU A 249 -16.73 2.70 19.89
N LYS A 250 -17.59 2.46 20.84
CA LYS A 250 -17.37 1.42 21.87
C LYS A 250 -17.26 0.04 21.23
N ALA A 251 -18.20 -0.29 20.34
CA ALA A 251 -18.20 -1.57 19.61
C ALA A 251 -16.88 -1.80 18.83
N VAL A 252 -16.35 -0.77 18.18
CA VAL A 252 -15.05 -0.86 17.48
C VAL A 252 -13.92 -1.12 18.48
N LEU A 253 -13.88 -0.42 19.63
CA LEU A 253 -12.84 -0.63 20.61
C LEU A 253 -12.87 -2.02 21.25
N ASP A 254 -14.05 -2.62 21.37
CA ASP A 254 -14.22 -3.99 21.87
C ASP A 254 -13.64 -5.04 20.88
N THR A 255 -13.44 -4.69 19.63
CA THR A 255 -12.79 -5.57 18.64
C THR A 255 -11.25 -5.50 18.68
N ILE A 256 -10.66 -4.58 19.45
CA ILE A 256 -9.20 -4.50 19.57
C ILE A 256 -8.67 -5.79 20.22
N PRO A 257 -7.80 -6.54 19.53
CA PRO A 257 -7.24 -7.75 20.08
C PRO A 257 -6.57 -7.47 21.43
N LYS A 258 -6.82 -8.31 22.42
CA LYS A 258 -6.06 -8.22 23.65
C LYS A 258 -4.60 -8.55 23.39
N PRO A 259 -3.64 -7.91 24.09
CA PRO A 259 -2.24 -8.29 23.98
C PRO A 259 -2.11 -9.78 24.31
N LEU A 260 -1.37 -10.50 23.49
CA LEU A 260 -1.08 -11.89 23.81
C LEU A 260 -0.26 -11.93 25.09
N PRO A 261 -0.53 -12.87 26.00
CA PRO A 261 0.30 -13.05 27.18
C PRO A 261 1.76 -13.25 26.76
N GLU A 262 2.68 -12.74 27.57
CA GLU A 262 4.10 -13.01 27.39
C GLU A 262 4.32 -14.53 27.44
N ASP A 263 4.81 -15.08 26.34
CA ASP A 263 5.14 -16.49 26.19
C ASP A 263 6.62 -16.59 25.82
N PRO A 264 7.49 -16.96 26.76
CA PRO A 264 8.92 -17.08 26.51
C PRO A 264 9.26 -18.05 25.38
N GLU A 265 8.50 -19.15 25.21
CA GLU A 265 8.72 -20.09 24.12
C GLU A 265 8.41 -19.48 22.76
N ARG A 266 7.40 -18.60 22.71
CA ARG A 266 7.06 -17.86 21.50
C ARG A 266 8.14 -16.84 21.14
N GLU A 267 8.69 -16.11 22.11
CA GLU A 267 9.80 -15.19 21.87
C GLU A 267 11.02 -15.92 21.34
N TRP A 268 11.41 -17.02 21.97
CA TRP A 268 12.49 -17.88 21.49
C TRP A 268 12.24 -18.42 20.08
N THR A 269 11.02 -18.86 19.79
CA THR A 269 10.63 -19.35 18.46
C THR A 269 10.72 -18.25 17.41
N MET A 270 10.28 -17.03 17.74
CA MET A 270 10.36 -15.89 16.82
C MET A 270 11.81 -15.45 16.58
N GLU A 271 12.67 -15.44 17.60
CA GLU A 271 14.10 -15.18 17.43
C GLU A 271 14.78 -16.24 16.57
N LEU A 272 14.51 -17.52 16.81
CA LEU A 272 15.01 -18.62 16.00
C LEU A 272 14.56 -18.48 14.54
N LEU A 273 13.27 -18.26 14.29
CA LEU A 273 12.75 -18.06 12.94
C LEU A 273 13.41 -16.84 12.26
N TYR A 274 13.61 -15.74 12.98
CA TYR A 274 14.29 -14.56 12.46
C TYR A 274 15.74 -14.84 12.04
N HIS A 275 16.45 -15.69 12.77
CA HIS A 275 17.82 -16.11 12.42
C HIS A 275 17.89 -17.15 11.30
N PHE A 276 16.86 -17.99 11.14
CA PHE A 276 16.80 -18.99 10.07
C PHE A 276 16.31 -18.46 8.73
N VAL A 277 15.60 -17.32 8.72
CA VAL A 277 15.03 -16.70 7.49
C VAL A 277 15.98 -15.64 6.88
N LYS A 278 17.02 -15.23 7.60
CA LYS A 278 18.11 -14.41 7.06
C LYS A 278 19.11 -15.29 6.28
#